data_976f5aa68ee01cf73217a5a95ccdb5e3
#
_entry.id   976f5aa68ee01cf73217a5a95ccdb5e3
#
_cell.length_a   1.000
_cell.length_b   1.000
_cell.length_c   1.000
_cell.angle_alpha   90.00
_cell.angle_beta   90.00
_cell.angle_gamma   90.00
#
_symmetry.space_group_name_H-M   'P 1'
#
loop_
_entity.id
_entity.type
_entity.pdbx_description
1 polymer ?
#
loop_
_entity_poly.entity_id
_entity_poly.type
_entity_poly.pdbx_seq_one_letter_code
_entity_poly.pdbx_strand_id
1 'polypeptide(L)'
;MIELKYTGQEDALEESVLTLLQDYDMVDECIIGSMNKGILQKMKELEPGISTVFIAHDLEEEDYELDYADSYSIEGRNLTVDMVDAIHYCGKSVYGWTANTSGVMLRIVNCGADGVITDDVRLLQTFLREQACRKAFASVY
;
A
#
# COMPACT_ATOMS: atom_id res chain seq x y z
N MET A 1 0.14 -5.39 7.71
CA MET A 1 -0.93 -5.44 6.68
C MET A 1 -1.40 -6.88 6.54
N ILE A 2 -2.70 -7.07 6.47
CA ILE A 2 -3.36 -8.38 6.27
C ILE A 2 -4.06 -8.30 4.91
N GLU A 3 -3.66 -9.14 3.95
CA GLU A 3 -4.30 -9.18 2.64
C GLU A 3 -5.44 -10.21 2.63
N LEU A 4 -6.65 -9.76 2.27
CA LEU A 4 -7.84 -10.59 2.13
C LEU A 4 -8.09 -10.93 0.67
N LYS A 5 -8.26 -12.23 0.38
CA LYS A 5 -8.51 -12.75 -0.97
C LYS A 5 -9.70 -13.69 -0.95
N TYR A 6 -10.67 -13.45 -1.85
CA TYR A 6 -11.71 -14.44 -2.10
C TYR A 6 -11.20 -15.54 -3.02
N THR A 7 -11.39 -16.79 -2.60
CA THR A 7 -11.19 -17.98 -3.45
C THR A 7 -12.52 -18.57 -3.91
N GLY A 8 -13.65 -18.00 -3.43
CA GLY A 8 -15.01 -18.39 -3.79
C GLY A 8 -15.61 -19.45 -2.87
N GLN A 9 -15.00 -19.70 -1.73
CA GLN A 9 -15.45 -20.68 -0.72
C GLN A 9 -15.54 -20.08 0.70
N GLU A 10 -15.26 -18.80 0.85
CA GLU A 10 -15.24 -18.12 2.14
C GLU A 10 -16.62 -17.52 2.43
N ASP A 11 -17.26 -18.04 3.48
CA ASP A 11 -18.42 -17.39 4.09
C ASP A 11 -17.94 -16.51 5.24
N ALA A 12 -18.34 -15.23 5.24
CA ALA A 12 -18.08 -14.26 6.32
C ALA A 12 -16.58 -14.05 6.63
N LEU A 13 -15.73 -13.94 5.59
CA LEU A 13 -14.29 -13.71 5.76
C LEU A 13 -14.01 -12.41 6.52
N GLU A 14 -14.67 -11.33 6.15
CA GLU A 14 -14.47 -9.98 6.71
C GLU A 14 -14.88 -9.96 8.18
N GLU A 15 -16.05 -10.50 8.50
CA GLU A 15 -16.56 -10.61 9.88
C GLU A 15 -15.63 -11.46 10.76
N SER A 16 -15.10 -12.56 10.21
CA SER A 16 -14.19 -13.46 10.94
C SER A 16 -12.86 -12.78 11.26
N VAL A 17 -12.30 -12.07 10.27
CA VAL A 17 -11.05 -11.31 10.46
C VAL A 17 -11.27 -10.18 11.45
N LEU A 18 -12.34 -9.41 11.30
CA LEU A 18 -12.64 -8.30 12.21
C LEU A 18 -12.84 -8.79 13.65
N THR A 19 -13.56 -9.90 13.86
CA THR A 19 -13.73 -10.50 15.18
C THR A 19 -12.38 -10.84 15.81
N LEU A 20 -11.46 -11.45 15.06
CA LEU A 20 -10.11 -11.74 15.56
C LEU A 20 -9.35 -10.48 15.93
N LEU A 21 -9.42 -9.42 15.11
CA LEU A 21 -8.74 -8.15 15.40
C LEU A 21 -9.30 -7.49 16.66
N GLN A 22 -10.61 -7.56 16.88
CA GLN A 22 -11.28 -7.04 18.08
C GLN A 22 -10.91 -7.86 19.32
N ASP A 23 -10.92 -9.20 19.23
CA ASP A 23 -10.57 -10.10 20.33
C ASP A 23 -9.13 -9.89 20.84
N TYR A 24 -8.22 -9.47 19.97
CA TYR A 24 -6.81 -9.20 20.28
C TYR A 24 -6.48 -7.72 20.45
N ASP A 25 -7.47 -6.81 20.39
CA ASP A 25 -7.29 -5.34 20.48
C ASP A 25 -6.29 -4.81 19.43
N MET A 26 -6.40 -5.30 18.18
CA MET A 26 -5.46 -5.03 17.08
C MET A 26 -6.07 -4.25 15.92
N VAL A 27 -7.29 -3.73 16.04
CA VAL A 27 -7.96 -3.00 14.95
C VAL A 27 -7.12 -1.80 14.49
N ASP A 28 -6.63 -1.01 15.44
CA ASP A 28 -5.83 0.20 15.16
C ASP A 28 -4.38 -0.12 14.73
N GLU A 29 -3.90 -1.34 14.98
CA GLU A 29 -2.55 -1.78 14.64
C GLU A 29 -2.46 -2.44 13.25
N CYS A 30 -3.61 -2.68 12.61
CA CYS A 30 -3.69 -3.44 11.37
C CYS A 30 -4.17 -2.59 10.19
N ILE A 31 -3.69 -2.94 9.02
CA ILE A 31 -4.18 -2.43 7.73
C ILE A 31 -4.74 -3.61 6.95
N ILE A 32 -5.97 -3.51 6.46
CA ILE A 32 -6.58 -4.52 5.60
C ILE A 32 -6.31 -4.19 4.14
N GLY A 33 -5.69 -5.12 3.42
CA GLY A 33 -5.42 -5.00 2.00
C GLY A 33 -6.25 -5.96 1.16
N SER A 34 -6.70 -5.53 0.00
CA SER A 34 -7.33 -6.41 -0.98
C SER A 34 -7.26 -5.84 -2.39
N MET A 35 -7.20 -6.73 -3.38
CA MET A 35 -7.46 -6.40 -4.80
C MET A 35 -8.97 -6.35 -5.11
N ASN A 36 -9.81 -6.81 -4.20
CA ASN A 36 -11.26 -6.80 -4.35
C ASN A 36 -11.85 -5.59 -3.62
N LYS A 37 -12.40 -4.64 -4.39
CA LYS A 37 -13.03 -3.42 -3.87
C LYS A 37 -14.18 -3.74 -2.90
N GLY A 38 -14.97 -4.80 -3.17
CA GLY A 38 -16.08 -5.21 -2.31
C GLY A 38 -15.66 -5.64 -0.91
N ILE A 39 -14.49 -6.28 -0.76
CA ILE A 39 -13.93 -6.63 0.55
C ILE A 39 -13.62 -5.36 1.36
N LEU A 40 -12.98 -4.35 0.74
CA LEU A 40 -12.64 -3.12 1.43
C LEU A 40 -13.88 -2.32 1.82
N GLN A 41 -14.88 -2.25 0.92
CA GLN A 41 -16.19 -1.64 1.24
C GLN A 41 -16.82 -2.31 2.45
N LYS A 42 -16.89 -3.64 2.44
CA LYS A 42 -17.48 -4.42 3.52
C LYS A 42 -16.72 -4.22 4.85
N MET A 43 -15.39 -4.19 4.81
CA MET A 43 -14.58 -3.91 6.00
C MET A 43 -14.87 -2.52 6.59
N LYS A 44 -14.99 -1.48 5.74
CA LYS A 44 -15.36 -0.12 6.18
C LYS A 44 -16.80 -0.02 6.68
N GLU A 45 -17.73 -0.80 6.14
CA GLU A 45 -19.11 -0.89 6.65
C GLU A 45 -19.15 -1.51 8.05
N LEU A 46 -18.36 -2.56 8.30
CA LEU A 46 -18.29 -3.27 9.57
C LEU A 46 -17.52 -2.47 10.63
N GLU A 47 -16.42 -1.84 10.25
CA GLU A 47 -15.54 -1.07 11.13
C GLU A 47 -15.01 0.17 10.39
N PRO A 48 -15.70 1.32 10.48
CA PRO A 48 -15.30 2.54 9.76
C PRO A 48 -13.90 3.05 10.10
N GLY A 49 -13.41 2.74 11.31
CA GLY A 49 -12.08 3.15 11.79
C GLY A 49 -10.92 2.32 11.26
N ILE A 50 -11.19 1.12 10.69
CA ILE A 50 -10.10 0.26 10.24
C ILE A 50 -9.37 0.84 9.03
N SER A 51 -8.04 0.80 9.07
CA SER A 51 -7.21 1.24 7.94
C SER A 51 -7.28 0.25 6.78
N THR A 52 -7.43 0.77 5.56
CA THR A 52 -7.56 -0.05 4.34
C THR A 52 -6.57 0.36 3.27
N VAL A 53 -6.14 -0.63 2.45
CA VAL A 53 -5.30 -0.41 1.29
C VAL A 53 -5.84 -1.16 0.07
N PHE A 54 -6.12 -0.43 -1.00
CA PHE A 54 -6.48 -1.05 -2.27
C PHE A 54 -5.22 -1.50 -3.01
N ILE A 55 -5.13 -2.80 -3.28
CA ILE A 55 -4.00 -3.41 -3.98
C ILE A 55 -4.36 -3.52 -5.46
N ALA A 56 -3.53 -2.99 -6.34
CA ALA A 56 -3.79 -3.00 -7.77
C ALA A 56 -2.50 -3.14 -8.59
N HIS A 57 -2.62 -3.76 -9.77
CA HIS A 57 -1.54 -3.71 -10.76
C HIS A 57 -1.44 -2.34 -11.39
N ASP A 58 -2.58 -1.74 -11.69
CA ASP A 58 -2.73 -0.40 -12.26
C ASP A 58 -4.02 0.23 -11.75
N LEU A 59 -4.17 1.54 -11.90
CA LEU A 59 -5.35 2.30 -11.47
C LEU A 59 -5.83 3.21 -12.59
N GLU A 60 -7.15 3.35 -12.70
CA GLU A 60 -7.76 4.42 -13.46
C GLU A 60 -7.93 5.67 -12.58
N GLU A 61 -8.01 6.86 -13.16
CA GLU A 61 -8.11 8.13 -12.40
C GLU A 61 -9.30 8.16 -11.43
N GLU A 62 -10.42 7.54 -11.80
CA GLU A 62 -11.62 7.40 -10.97
C GLU A 62 -11.41 6.54 -9.71
N ASP A 63 -10.34 5.74 -9.67
CA ASP A 63 -9.99 4.93 -8.51
C ASP A 63 -9.22 5.70 -7.43
N TYR A 64 -8.75 6.92 -7.69
CA TYR A 64 -7.93 7.67 -6.72
C TYR A 64 -8.73 8.19 -5.52
N GLU A 65 -10.04 8.32 -5.62
CA GLU A 65 -10.93 8.90 -4.61
C GLU A 65 -11.83 7.88 -3.90
N LEU A 66 -11.52 6.57 -3.96
CA LEU A 66 -12.36 5.53 -3.34
C LEU A 66 -12.50 5.76 -1.82
N ASP A 67 -13.73 5.99 -1.33
CA ASP A 67 -14.01 6.29 0.08
C ASP A 67 -13.60 5.17 1.04
N TYR A 68 -13.54 3.94 0.54
CA TYR A 68 -13.18 2.74 1.29
C TYR A 68 -11.71 2.34 1.15
N ALA A 69 -10.86 3.20 0.59
CA ALA A 69 -9.42 3.00 0.52
C ALA A 69 -8.69 4.20 1.14
N ASP A 70 -8.00 3.98 2.25
CA ASP A 70 -7.18 5.02 2.89
C ASP A 70 -5.80 5.14 2.23
N SER A 71 -5.37 4.09 1.53
CA SER A 71 -4.10 4.03 0.82
C SER A 71 -4.15 3.09 -0.38
N TYR A 72 -3.12 3.16 -1.21
CA TYR A 72 -2.98 2.33 -2.41
C TYR A 72 -1.66 1.58 -2.41
N SER A 73 -1.70 0.33 -2.86
CA SER A 73 -0.52 -0.52 -3.06
C SER A 73 -0.46 -0.93 -4.52
N ILE A 74 0.47 -0.34 -5.29
CA ILE A 74 0.48 -0.39 -6.76
C ILE A 74 1.72 -1.12 -7.25
N GLU A 75 1.60 -1.90 -8.34
CA GLU A 75 2.74 -2.56 -8.96
C GLU A 75 3.77 -1.53 -9.43
N GLY A 76 5.00 -1.63 -8.91
CA GLY A 76 6.04 -0.60 -9.09
C GLY A 76 6.43 -0.30 -10.53
N ARG A 77 6.13 -1.22 -11.48
CA ARG A 77 6.36 -0.98 -12.92
C ARG A 77 5.34 0.00 -13.53
N ASN A 78 4.15 0.07 -12.97
CA ASN A 78 3.03 0.89 -13.44
C ASN A 78 2.94 2.22 -12.69
N LEU A 79 3.68 2.36 -11.59
CA LEU A 79 3.69 3.58 -10.78
C LEU A 79 4.29 4.76 -11.59
N THR A 80 3.63 5.91 -11.56
CA THR A 80 4.09 7.16 -12.16
C THR A 80 4.06 8.30 -11.14
N VAL A 81 4.83 9.36 -11.38
CA VAL A 81 4.81 10.57 -10.54
C VAL A 81 3.42 11.19 -10.51
N ASP A 82 2.80 11.36 -11.69
CA ASP A 82 1.48 11.99 -11.81
C ASP A 82 0.40 11.22 -11.04
N MET A 83 0.44 9.88 -11.08
CA MET A 83 -0.45 9.02 -10.32
C MET A 83 -0.26 9.22 -8.81
N VAL A 84 1.00 9.22 -8.33
CA VAL A 84 1.31 9.40 -6.90
C VAL A 84 0.86 10.78 -6.44
N ASP A 85 1.17 11.83 -7.20
CA ASP A 85 0.77 13.20 -6.88
C ASP A 85 -0.76 13.37 -6.83
N ALA A 86 -1.49 12.74 -7.76
CA ALA A 86 -2.95 12.78 -7.78
C ALA A 86 -3.55 12.07 -6.56
N ILE A 87 -3.03 10.90 -6.19
CA ILE A 87 -3.47 10.18 -4.99
C ILE A 87 -3.14 10.96 -3.71
N HIS A 88 -1.95 11.57 -3.63
CA HIS A 88 -1.59 12.45 -2.51
C HIS A 88 -2.50 13.68 -2.42
N TYR A 89 -2.92 14.24 -3.56
CA TYR A 89 -3.89 15.35 -3.58
C TYR A 89 -5.24 14.95 -2.95
N CYS A 90 -5.64 13.67 -3.07
CA CYS A 90 -6.79 13.11 -2.38
C CYS A 90 -6.52 12.78 -0.89
N GLY A 91 -5.35 13.12 -0.35
CA GLY A 91 -4.97 12.89 1.05
C GLY A 91 -4.64 11.44 1.41
N LYS A 92 -4.29 10.60 0.43
CA LYS A 92 -4.07 9.16 0.59
C LYS A 92 -2.61 8.79 0.33
N SER A 93 -2.14 7.70 0.95
CA SER A 93 -0.77 7.21 0.80
C SER A 93 -0.62 6.17 -0.30
N VAL A 94 0.60 6.07 -0.85
CA VAL A 94 0.94 5.14 -1.94
C VAL A 94 2.13 4.26 -1.57
N TYR A 95 1.98 2.95 -1.77
CA TYR A 95 3.02 1.94 -1.60
C TYR A 95 3.31 1.25 -2.93
N GLY A 96 4.58 1.00 -3.24
CA GLY A 96 4.96 0.28 -4.46
C GLY A 96 5.40 -1.17 -4.19
N TRP A 97 4.95 -2.15 -4.99
CA TRP A 97 5.29 -3.58 -4.90
C TRP A 97 5.57 -4.23 -6.27
N THR A 98 6.19 -5.38 -6.40
CA THR A 98 7.13 -5.95 -5.42
C THR A 98 8.53 -5.49 -5.81
N ALA A 99 9.23 -4.83 -4.91
CA ALA A 99 10.53 -4.21 -5.19
C ALA A 99 11.68 -5.13 -4.76
N ASN A 100 11.98 -6.16 -5.56
CA ASN A 100 13.04 -7.12 -5.26
C ASN A 100 14.37 -6.82 -5.98
N THR A 101 14.46 -5.66 -6.64
CA THR A 101 15.70 -5.16 -7.28
C THR A 101 15.89 -3.68 -7.02
N SER A 102 17.16 -3.24 -6.98
CA SER A 102 17.49 -1.81 -6.80
C SER A 102 16.87 -0.91 -7.89
N GLY A 103 16.66 -1.43 -9.10
CA GLY A 103 16.03 -0.68 -10.20
C GLY A 103 14.55 -0.40 -9.93
N VAL A 104 13.80 -1.39 -9.44
CA VAL A 104 12.38 -1.20 -9.06
C VAL A 104 12.29 -0.32 -7.82
N MET A 105 13.14 -0.52 -6.81
CA MET A 105 13.21 0.35 -5.62
C MET A 105 13.43 1.81 -6.00
N LEU A 106 14.40 2.07 -6.89
CA LEU A 106 14.70 3.42 -7.36
C LEU A 106 13.51 4.05 -8.08
N ARG A 107 12.82 3.29 -8.92
CA ARG A 107 11.63 3.75 -9.62
C ARG A 107 10.54 4.17 -8.63
N ILE A 108 10.19 3.32 -7.67
CA ILE A 108 9.15 3.59 -6.66
C ILE A 108 9.50 4.84 -5.84
N VAL A 109 10.74 4.94 -5.36
CA VAL A 109 11.23 6.10 -4.60
C VAL A 109 11.20 7.38 -5.44
N ASN A 110 11.58 7.31 -6.72
CA ASN A 110 11.57 8.47 -7.61
C ASN A 110 10.15 8.91 -7.99
N CYS A 111 9.17 8.02 -7.96
CA CYS A 111 7.76 8.39 -8.13
C CYS A 111 7.18 9.09 -6.89
N GLY A 112 7.89 9.14 -5.76
CA GLY A 112 7.43 9.82 -4.55
C GLY A 112 6.52 8.96 -3.66
N ALA A 113 6.49 7.64 -3.86
CA ALA A 113 5.69 6.74 -3.01
C ALA A 113 6.14 6.78 -1.54
N ASP A 114 5.17 6.64 -0.62
CA ASP A 114 5.38 6.68 0.83
C ASP A 114 6.07 5.44 1.37
N GLY A 115 5.96 4.32 0.65
CA GLY A 115 6.61 3.09 1.06
C GLY A 115 6.89 2.10 -0.07
N VAL A 116 7.73 1.12 0.28
CA VAL A 116 8.20 0.08 -0.63
C VAL A 116 7.89 -1.28 -0.02
N ILE A 117 7.20 -2.14 -0.77
CA ILE A 117 6.93 -3.53 -0.39
C ILE A 117 7.90 -4.43 -1.14
N THR A 118 8.64 -5.24 -0.38
CA THR A 118 9.72 -6.11 -0.89
C THR A 118 9.80 -7.41 -0.10
N ASP A 119 10.24 -8.48 -0.75
CA ASP A 119 10.59 -9.75 -0.10
C ASP A 119 12.02 -9.70 0.49
N ASP A 120 12.86 -8.73 0.06
CA ASP A 120 14.23 -8.54 0.55
C ASP A 120 14.43 -7.20 1.29
N VAL A 121 14.06 -7.21 2.56
CA VAL A 121 14.20 -6.04 3.45
C VAL A 121 15.66 -5.60 3.59
N ARG A 122 16.63 -6.54 3.56
CA ARG A 122 18.06 -6.21 3.69
C ARG A 122 18.58 -5.46 2.48
N LEU A 123 18.17 -5.88 1.28
CA LEU A 123 18.49 -5.18 0.04
C LEU A 123 17.90 -3.76 0.08
N LEU A 124 16.63 -3.60 0.48
CA LEU A 124 16.00 -2.30 0.60
C LEU A 124 16.72 -1.39 1.59
N GLN A 125 17.09 -1.88 2.77
CA GLN A 125 17.84 -1.11 3.77
C GLN A 125 19.20 -0.63 3.23
N THR A 126 19.91 -1.50 2.52
CA THR A 126 21.21 -1.16 1.88
C THR A 126 21.00 -0.09 0.83
N PHE A 127 20.02 -0.30 -0.05
CA PHE A 127 19.66 0.67 -1.11
C PHE A 127 19.34 2.05 -0.54
N LEU A 128 18.49 2.14 0.50
CA LEU A 128 18.10 3.43 1.10
C LEU A 128 19.29 4.15 1.74
N ARG A 129 20.21 3.43 2.39
CA ARG A 129 21.46 4.01 2.94
C ARG A 129 22.33 4.59 1.85
N GLU A 130 22.50 3.88 0.72
CA GLU A 130 23.26 4.38 -0.44
C GLU A 130 22.64 5.63 -1.05
N GLN A 131 21.28 5.67 -1.18
CA GLN A 131 20.58 6.85 -1.68
C GLN A 131 20.73 8.05 -0.74
N ALA A 132 20.65 7.86 0.57
CA ALA A 132 20.86 8.90 1.56
C ALA A 132 22.29 9.48 1.48
N CYS A 133 23.31 8.63 1.34
CA CYS A 133 24.69 9.06 1.14
C CYS A 133 24.84 9.89 -0.16
N ARG A 134 24.26 9.44 -1.28
CA ARG A 134 24.33 10.17 -2.56
C ARG A 134 23.69 11.56 -2.48
N LYS A 135 22.51 11.68 -1.83
CA LYS A 135 21.84 12.96 -1.62
C LYS A 135 22.69 13.90 -0.74
N ALA A 136 23.31 13.39 0.31
CA ALA A 136 24.18 14.17 1.17
C ALA A 136 25.42 14.74 0.42
N PHE A 137 26.03 13.96 -0.47
CA PHE A 137 27.15 14.43 -1.30
C PHE A 137 26.69 15.46 -2.35
N ALA A 138 25.50 15.29 -2.96
CA ALA A 138 24.98 16.23 -3.97
C ALA A 138 24.57 17.58 -3.38
N SER A 139 24.34 17.68 -2.08
CA SER A 139 23.99 18.94 -1.39
C SER A 139 25.21 19.77 -0.95
N VAL A 140 26.44 19.29 -1.16
CA VAL A 140 27.69 19.95 -0.75
C VAL A 140 28.36 20.71 -1.92
N TYR A 141 27.84 20.57 -3.12
CA TYR A 141 28.28 21.29 -4.35
C TYR A 141 27.11 22.06 -4.97
#